data_d9aaf5d7e12923f4490f9803c0fd6933
#
_entry.id   d9aaf5d7e12923f4490f9803c0fd6933
#
_cell.length_a   1.000
_cell.length_b   1.000
_cell.length_c   1.000
_cell.angle_alpha   90.00
_cell.angle_beta   90.00
_cell.angle_gamma   90.00
#
_symmetry.space_group_name_H-M   'P 1'
#
loop_
_entity.id
_entity.type
_entity.pdbx_description
1 polymer ?
#
loop_
_entity_poly.entity_id
_entity_poly.type
_entity_poly.pdbx_seq_one_letter_code
_entity_poly.pdbx_strand_id
1 'polypeptide(L)'
;MQSSQTADRVGNLKTRLIGETMKPVDQLKHHPVVESLVNILAARTQNPDKKFATIMVCYHLTKLASMMRTRVDAQGFGNLLVNFYGVNAAPSGYGKGHSTKIIEEQVTHLFRQTFMEHTHPTITDKSLVALAVKRAQRKGTDDQEELELVKA
;
A
#
# COMPACT_ATOMS: atom_id res chain seq x y z
N MET A 1 40.23 0.67 0.00
CA MET A 1 39.97 0.41 -1.42
C MET A 1 38.66 -0.36 -1.73
N GLN A 2 38.04 -1.04 -0.79
CA GLN A 2 36.79 -1.81 -1.02
C GLN A 2 35.52 -0.93 -1.12
N SER A 3 35.48 0.25 -0.53
CA SER A 3 34.26 1.11 -0.52
C SER A 3 33.95 1.74 -1.89
N SER A 4 34.97 2.04 -2.71
CA SER A 4 34.80 2.61 -4.05
C SER A 4 34.13 1.61 -5.01
N GLN A 5 34.54 0.34 -5.00
CA GLN A 5 33.98 -0.68 -5.88
C GLN A 5 32.51 -1.01 -5.57
N THR A 6 32.09 -0.86 -4.32
CA THR A 6 30.69 -1.09 -3.94
C THR A 6 29.80 0.05 -4.39
N ALA A 7 30.27 1.30 -4.29
CA ALA A 7 29.56 2.48 -4.79
C ALA A 7 29.38 2.42 -6.32
N ASP A 8 30.40 2.04 -7.05
CA ASP A 8 30.33 1.88 -8.52
C ASP A 8 29.40 0.75 -8.97
N ARG A 9 29.36 -0.35 -8.23
CA ARG A 9 28.42 -1.45 -8.49
C ARG A 9 26.96 -1.06 -8.24
N VAL A 10 26.69 -0.31 -7.17
CA VAL A 10 25.35 0.23 -6.87
C VAL A 10 24.94 1.25 -7.90
N GLY A 11 25.84 2.13 -8.34
CA GLY A 11 25.60 3.09 -9.41
C GLY A 11 25.27 2.41 -10.74
N ASN A 12 26.03 1.41 -11.11
CA ASN A 12 25.78 0.62 -12.35
C ASN A 12 24.47 -0.20 -12.28
N LEU A 13 24.12 -0.76 -11.13
CA LEU A 13 22.84 -1.45 -10.91
C LEU A 13 21.66 -0.45 -11.03
N LYS A 14 21.82 0.72 -10.47
CA LYS A 14 20.80 1.79 -10.54
C LYS A 14 20.58 2.22 -11.99
N THR A 15 21.63 2.43 -12.76
CA THR A 15 21.56 2.80 -14.18
C THR A 15 20.95 1.68 -15.04
N ARG A 16 21.25 0.41 -14.75
CA ARG A 16 20.71 -0.74 -15.47
C ARG A 16 19.24 -1.05 -15.12
N LEU A 17 18.83 -0.84 -13.87
CA LEU A 17 17.45 -1.11 -13.42
C LEU A 17 16.50 0.05 -13.74
N ILE A 18 16.99 1.29 -13.69
CA ILE A 18 16.14 2.47 -13.88
C ILE A 18 16.17 2.94 -15.34
N GLY A 19 17.24 2.61 -16.10
CA GLY A 19 17.42 3.10 -17.47
C GLY A 19 17.47 4.63 -17.54
N GLU A 20 18.06 5.18 -18.57
CA GLU A 20 18.13 6.63 -18.79
C GLU A 20 16.77 7.27 -19.13
N THR A 21 15.71 6.45 -19.23
CA THR A 21 14.38 6.88 -19.72
C THR A 21 13.33 7.06 -18.62
N MET A 22 13.60 6.70 -17.36
CA MET A 22 12.63 6.93 -16.29
C MET A 22 12.63 8.41 -15.86
N LYS A 23 11.52 9.08 -16.11
CA LYS A 23 11.31 10.43 -15.60
C LYS A 23 11.30 10.41 -14.06
N PRO A 24 11.92 11.38 -13.39
CA PRO A 24 11.76 11.57 -11.95
C PRO A 24 10.28 11.62 -11.58
N VAL A 25 9.92 11.10 -10.39
CA VAL A 25 8.52 11.00 -9.93
C VAL A 25 7.81 12.35 -9.96
N ASP A 26 8.53 13.42 -9.70
CA ASP A 26 8.03 14.81 -9.76
C ASP A 26 7.74 15.32 -11.19
N GLN A 27 8.21 14.62 -12.22
CA GLN A 27 7.93 14.93 -13.63
C GLN A 27 6.81 14.04 -14.22
N LEU A 28 6.30 13.07 -13.46
CA LEU A 28 5.18 12.27 -13.89
C LEU A 28 3.87 13.07 -13.74
N LYS A 29 3.08 13.10 -14.81
CA LYS A 29 1.73 13.64 -14.73
C LYS A 29 0.82 12.57 -14.16
N HIS A 30 0.25 12.84 -13.01
CA HIS A 30 -0.75 11.98 -12.40
C HIS A 30 -2.16 12.37 -12.82
N HIS A 31 -3.10 11.47 -12.61
CA HIS A 31 -4.52 11.78 -12.82
C HIS A 31 -4.95 12.94 -11.89
N PRO A 32 -5.83 13.88 -12.32
CA PRO A 32 -6.24 15.03 -11.52
C PRO A 32 -6.73 14.69 -10.10
N VAL A 33 -7.41 13.55 -9.93
CA VAL A 33 -7.84 13.07 -8.61
C VAL A 33 -6.65 12.75 -7.72
N VAL A 34 -5.60 12.14 -8.25
CA VAL A 34 -4.35 11.84 -7.51
C VAL A 34 -3.69 13.14 -7.08
N GLU A 35 -3.58 14.11 -7.99
CA GLU A 35 -3.02 15.45 -7.69
C GLU A 35 -3.83 16.17 -6.60
N SER A 36 -5.15 16.10 -6.66
CA SER A 36 -6.02 16.67 -5.62
C SER A 36 -5.79 16.02 -4.26
N LEU A 37 -5.69 14.69 -4.20
CA LEU A 37 -5.40 13.97 -2.96
C LEU A 37 -4.00 14.30 -2.41
N VAL A 38 -3.01 14.41 -3.28
CA VAL A 38 -1.64 14.83 -2.90
C VAL A 38 -1.66 16.24 -2.29
N ASN A 39 -2.35 17.18 -2.90
CA ASN A 39 -2.46 18.54 -2.40
C ASN A 39 -3.20 18.60 -1.06
N ILE A 40 -4.29 17.85 -0.91
CA ILE A 40 -5.03 17.76 0.36
C ILE A 40 -4.13 17.16 1.45
N LEU A 41 -3.42 16.09 1.15
CA LEU A 41 -2.52 15.44 2.11
C LEU A 41 -1.38 16.36 2.52
N ALA A 42 -0.73 17.02 1.56
CA ALA A 42 0.34 17.98 1.81
C ALA A 42 -0.12 19.16 2.67
N ALA A 43 -1.34 19.66 2.44
CA ALA A 43 -1.92 20.76 3.22
C ALA A 43 -2.28 20.34 4.66
N ARG A 44 -2.65 19.07 4.89
CA ARG A 44 -3.08 18.57 6.21
C ARG A 44 -1.95 17.98 7.05
N THR A 45 -0.84 17.64 6.43
CA THR A 45 0.34 17.16 7.15
C THR A 45 1.27 18.32 7.47
N GLN A 46 2.02 18.21 8.55
CA GLN A 46 3.05 19.21 8.88
C GLN A 46 4.26 19.13 7.91
N ASN A 47 4.16 18.29 6.91
CA ASN A 47 5.22 18.07 5.94
C ASN A 47 4.78 18.57 4.56
N PRO A 48 5.34 19.70 4.10
CA PRO A 48 5.01 20.26 2.78
C PRO A 48 5.65 19.49 1.61
N ASP A 49 6.38 18.42 1.87
CA ASP A 49 7.03 17.63 0.82
C ASP A 49 6.01 16.88 -0.04
N LYS A 50 5.72 17.44 -1.19
CA LYS A 50 4.79 16.83 -2.16
C LYS A 50 5.25 15.45 -2.64
N LYS A 51 6.56 15.18 -2.68
CA LYS A 51 7.06 13.85 -3.08
C LYS A 51 6.64 12.80 -2.06
N PHE A 52 6.76 13.13 -0.78
CA PHE A 52 6.28 12.25 0.28
C PHE A 52 4.77 12.02 0.19
N ALA A 53 3.98 13.08 0.03
CA ALA A 53 2.53 12.99 -0.13
C ALA A 53 2.15 12.15 -1.36
N THR A 54 2.84 12.33 -2.49
CA THR A 54 2.63 11.54 -3.72
C THR A 54 2.86 10.04 -3.48
N ILE A 55 3.98 9.68 -2.86
CA ILE A 55 4.29 8.28 -2.54
C ILE A 55 3.21 7.67 -1.64
N MET A 56 2.77 8.40 -0.62
CA MET A 56 1.73 7.95 0.31
C MET A 56 0.40 7.73 -0.40
N VAL A 57 -0.04 8.68 -1.23
CA VAL A 57 -1.28 8.58 -2.00
C VAL A 57 -1.21 7.40 -2.99
N CYS A 58 -0.12 7.30 -3.75
CA CYS A 58 0.07 6.20 -4.70
C CYS A 58 0.07 4.83 -4.00
N TYR A 59 0.73 4.72 -2.85
CA TYR A 59 0.72 3.49 -2.05
C TYR A 59 -0.70 3.07 -1.66
N HIS A 60 -1.48 3.99 -1.10
CA HIS A 60 -2.85 3.67 -0.66
C HIS A 60 -3.79 3.37 -1.83
N LEU A 61 -3.70 4.11 -2.94
CA LEU A 61 -4.51 3.82 -4.13
C LEU A 61 -4.16 2.46 -4.74
N THR A 62 -2.87 2.13 -4.77
CA THR A 62 -2.44 0.81 -5.26
C THR A 62 -2.87 -0.31 -4.32
N LYS A 63 -2.87 -0.07 -3.00
CA LYS A 63 -3.43 -1.00 -2.01
C LYS A 63 -4.91 -1.28 -2.30
N LEU A 64 -5.72 -0.23 -2.58
CA LEU A 64 -7.13 -0.41 -2.97
C LEU A 64 -7.28 -1.19 -4.29
N ALA A 65 -6.50 -0.85 -5.30
CA ALA A 65 -6.49 -1.56 -6.58
C ALA A 65 -6.12 -3.04 -6.41
N SER A 66 -5.15 -3.34 -5.55
CA SER A 66 -4.77 -4.72 -5.20
C SER A 66 -5.90 -5.47 -4.49
N MET A 67 -6.60 -4.82 -3.56
CA MET A 67 -7.78 -5.41 -2.88
C MET A 67 -8.89 -5.76 -3.88
N MET A 68 -9.11 -4.89 -4.88
CA MET A 68 -10.06 -5.14 -5.98
C MET A 68 -9.55 -6.15 -7.02
N ARG A 69 -8.34 -6.69 -6.84
CA ARG A 69 -7.67 -7.57 -7.81
C ARG A 69 -7.56 -6.97 -9.21
N THR A 70 -7.39 -5.65 -9.27
CA THR A 70 -7.21 -4.92 -10.52
C THR A 70 -5.98 -5.45 -11.26
N ARG A 71 -6.10 -5.59 -12.57
CA ARG A 71 -5.02 -6.03 -13.45
C ARG A 71 -4.70 -4.92 -14.45
N VAL A 72 -3.45 -4.84 -14.80
CA VAL A 72 -2.95 -3.95 -15.86
C VAL A 72 -2.41 -4.82 -16.99
N ASP A 73 -2.85 -4.55 -18.21
CA ASP A 73 -2.28 -5.17 -19.40
C ASP A 73 -0.93 -4.49 -19.68
N ALA A 74 0.14 -5.21 -19.43
CA ALA A 74 1.49 -4.77 -19.71
C ALA A 74 1.93 -5.40 -21.04
N GLN A 75 2.11 -4.55 -22.04
CA GLN A 75 2.55 -4.98 -23.37
C GLN A 75 3.79 -5.88 -23.28
N GLY A 76 3.67 -7.12 -23.79
CA GLY A 76 4.72 -8.12 -23.76
C GLY A 76 4.81 -8.99 -22.49
N PHE A 77 4.10 -8.62 -21.43
CA PHE A 77 4.09 -9.38 -20.15
C PHE A 77 2.70 -9.93 -19.79
N GLY A 78 1.67 -9.56 -20.54
CA GLY A 78 0.29 -9.95 -20.26
C GLY A 78 -0.33 -9.19 -19.08
N ASN A 79 -1.39 -9.77 -18.52
CA ASN A 79 -2.15 -9.16 -17.42
C ASN A 79 -1.44 -9.33 -16.07
N LEU A 80 -0.89 -8.25 -15.53
CA LEU A 80 -0.23 -8.21 -14.25
C LEU A 80 -1.17 -7.68 -13.16
N LEU A 81 -1.12 -8.28 -11.98
CA LEU A 81 -1.78 -7.73 -10.79
C LEU A 81 -1.10 -6.43 -10.36
N VAL A 82 -1.92 -5.46 -9.98
CA VAL A 82 -1.40 -4.19 -9.44
C VAL A 82 -0.86 -4.45 -8.04
N ASN A 83 0.46 -4.36 -7.89
CA ASN A 83 1.16 -4.43 -6.62
C ASN A 83 2.13 -3.26 -6.50
N PHE A 84 2.26 -2.71 -5.31
CA PHE A 84 3.22 -1.66 -5.02
C PHE A 84 4.00 -2.01 -3.75
N TYR A 85 5.30 -2.10 -3.89
CA TYR A 85 6.22 -2.26 -2.78
C TYR A 85 6.97 -0.94 -2.60
N GLY A 86 6.71 -0.26 -1.49
CA GLY A 86 7.36 1.01 -1.17
C GLY A 86 8.06 0.94 0.18
N VAL A 87 9.32 1.34 0.22
CA VAL A 87 10.05 1.60 1.47
C VAL A 87 10.12 3.11 1.66
N ASN A 88 9.42 3.59 2.68
CA ASN A 88 9.41 5.00 3.01
C ASN A 88 10.35 5.28 4.20
N ALA A 89 11.59 5.57 3.88
CA ALA A 89 12.60 5.97 4.85
C ALA A 89 12.50 7.49 5.08
N ALA A 90 12.03 7.87 6.26
CA ALA A 90 11.96 9.27 6.66
C ALA A 90 12.32 9.41 8.14
N PRO A 91 12.88 10.54 8.59
CA PRO A 91 13.20 10.80 9.97
C PRO A 91 12.00 10.63 10.91
N SER A 92 12.27 10.49 12.20
CA SER A 92 11.22 10.53 13.22
C SER A 92 10.53 11.90 13.19
N GLY A 93 9.22 11.92 13.40
CA GLY A 93 8.44 13.17 13.34
C GLY A 93 8.00 13.61 11.93
N TYR A 94 8.38 12.88 10.88
CA TYR A 94 8.04 13.24 9.49
C TYR A 94 6.56 13.06 9.12
N GLY A 95 5.72 12.69 10.08
CA GLY A 95 4.26 12.61 9.87
C GLY A 95 3.78 11.34 9.15
N LYS A 96 4.60 10.29 9.05
CA LYS A 96 4.22 9.04 8.35
C LYS A 96 2.91 8.44 8.87
N GLY A 97 2.82 8.24 10.17
CA GLY A 97 1.63 7.68 10.80
C GLY A 97 0.42 8.59 10.68
N HIS A 98 0.61 9.90 10.80
CA HIS A 98 -0.46 10.88 10.64
C HIS A 98 -1.01 10.89 9.21
N SER A 99 -0.13 10.87 8.20
CA SER A 99 -0.53 10.80 6.79
C SER A 99 -1.32 9.53 6.47
N THR A 100 -0.88 8.38 6.98
CA THR A 100 -1.60 7.10 6.84
C THR A 100 -2.99 7.20 7.45
N LYS A 101 -3.09 7.73 8.68
CA LYS A 101 -4.36 7.90 9.39
C LYS A 101 -5.34 8.80 8.62
N ILE A 102 -4.88 9.93 8.09
CA ILE A 102 -5.72 10.82 7.27
C ILE A 102 -6.30 10.06 6.06
N ILE A 103 -5.46 9.33 5.32
CA ILE A 103 -5.93 8.60 4.13
C ILE A 103 -6.89 7.48 4.53
N GLU A 104 -6.57 6.70 5.54
CA GLU A 104 -7.38 5.54 5.95
C GLU A 104 -8.72 5.96 6.54
N GLU A 105 -8.77 6.99 7.35
CA GLU A 105 -9.99 7.43 8.03
C GLU A 105 -10.87 8.38 7.20
N GLN A 106 -10.27 9.22 6.33
CA GLN A 106 -11.02 10.27 5.65
C GLN A 106 -11.21 10.01 4.15
N VAL A 107 -10.33 9.24 3.52
CA VAL A 107 -10.40 9.00 2.08
C VAL A 107 -10.90 7.59 1.78
N THR A 108 -10.36 6.58 2.45
CA THR A 108 -10.63 5.19 2.09
C THR A 108 -11.61 4.47 3.03
N HIS A 109 -12.06 5.13 4.08
CA HIS A 109 -12.93 4.52 5.10
C HIS A 109 -14.20 3.90 4.51
N LEU A 110 -14.99 4.68 3.76
CA LEU A 110 -16.23 4.20 3.17
C LEU A 110 -16.00 3.05 2.19
N PHE A 111 -14.98 3.16 1.35
CA PHE A 111 -14.62 2.08 0.43
C PHE A 111 -14.26 0.80 1.20
N ARG A 112 -13.42 0.91 2.21
CA ARG A 112 -13.01 -0.26 3.01
C ARG A 112 -14.20 -0.90 3.70
N GLN A 113 -15.07 -0.12 4.32
CA GLN A 113 -16.28 -0.62 4.97
C GLN A 113 -17.15 -1.38 3.97
N THR A 114 -17.56 -0.73 2.87
CA THR A 114 -18.39 -1.35 1.83
C THR A 114 -17.72 -2.57 1.21
N PHE A 115 -16.42 -2.51 0.94
CA PHE A 115 -15.68 -3.63 0.39
C PHE A 115 -15.63 -4.82 1.36
N MET A 116 -15.40 -4.56 2.64
CA MET A 116 -15.38 -5.59 3.68
C MET A 116 -16.75 -6.24 3.85
N GLU A 117 -17.83 -5.44 3.88
CA GLU A 117 -19.20 -5.92 4.02
C GLU A 117 -19.63 -6.83 2.86
N HIS A 118 -19.19 -6.54 1.63
CA HIS A 118 -19.63 -7.27 0.44
C HIS A 118 -18.66 -8.35 -0.05
N THR A 119 -17.41 -8.33 0.38
CA THR A 119 -16.38 -9.19 -0.19
C THR A 119 -15.81 -10.20 0.81
N HIS A 120 -15.94 -9.92 2.11
CA HIS A 120 -15.48 -10.87 3.12
C HIS A 120 -16.43 -12.06 3.26
N PRO A 121 -15.87 -13.25 3.44
CA PRO A 121 -16.66 -14.44 3.71
C PRO A 121 -17.51 -14.24 4.98
N THR A 122 -18.74 -14.70 4.92
CA THR A 122 -19.64 -14.65 6.07
C THR A 122 -19.18 -15.61 7.17
N ILE A 123 -19.69 -15.43 8.39
CA ILE A 123 -19.40 -16.31 9.53
C ILE A 123 -19.71 -17.78 9.24
N THR A 124 -20.56 -18.03 8.26
CA THR A 124 -20.93 -19.38 7.79
C THR A 124 -19.93 -19.99 6.81
N ASP A 125 -18.93 -19.23 6.38
CA ASP A 125 -17.89 -19.75 5.49
C ASP A 125 -17.06 -20.81 6.23
N LYS A 126 -17.10 -22.04 5.71
CA LYS A 126 -16.40 -23.20 6.30
C LYS A 126 -14.89 -22.97 6.43
N SER A 127 -14.29 -22.19 5.54
CA SER A 127 -12.86 -21.90 5.58
C SER A 127 -12.51 -20.97 6.74
N LEU A 128 -13.36 -19.98 7.05
CA LEU A 128 -13.21 -19.09 8.19
C LEU A 128 -13.40 -19.82 9.51
N VAL A 129 -14.44 -20.63 9.60
CA VAL A 129 -14.69 -21.46 10.79
C VAL A 129 -13.49 -22.38 11.05
N ALA A 130 -13.01 -23.07 10.01
CA ALA A 130 -11.85 -23.95 10.16
C ALA A 130 -10.57 -23.19 10.58
N LEU A 131 -10.39 -21.95 10.09
CA LEU A 131 -9.27 -21.12 10.50
C LEU A 131 -9.38 -20.65 11.96
N ALA A 132 -10.58 -20.26 12.39
CA ALA A 132 -10.85 -19.85 13.77
C ALA A 132 -10.62 -21.01 14.75
N VAL A 133 -11.18 -22.17 14.47
CA VAL A 133 -10.96 -23.40 15.28
C VAL A 133 -9.46 -23.71 15.39
N LYS A 134 -8.72 -23.63 14.27
CA LYS A 134 -7.28 -23.89 14.28
C LYS A 134 -6.48 -22.87 15.10
N ARG A 135 -6.93 -21.61 15.12
CA ARG A 135 -6.31 -20.55 15.95
C ARG A 135 -6.65 -20.72 17.41
N ALA A 136 -7.92 -20.98 17.73
CA ALA A 136 -8.38 -21.23 19.10
C ALA A 136 -7.63 -22.40 19.74
N GLN A 137 -7.52 -23.53 19.03
CA GLN A 137 -6.75 -24.68 19.49
C GLN A 137 -5.28 -24.36 19.80
N ARG A 138 -4.66 -23.50 18.99
CA ARG A 138 -3.26 -23.09 19.24
C ARG A 138 -3.09 -22.15 20.41
N LYS A 139 -4.09 -21.30 20.67
CA LYS A 139 -4.05 -20.30 21.74
C LYS A 139 -4.73 -20.76 23.03
N GLY A 140 -5.52 -21.83 22.98
CA GLY A 140 -6.35 -22.26 24.11
C GLY A 140 -7.51 -21.30 24.41
N THR A 141 -8.00 -20.59 23.37
CA THR A 141 -9.12 -19.64 23.45
C THR A 141 -10.41 -20.25 22.93
N ASP A 142 -11.54 -19.57 23.11
CA ASP A 142 -12.84 -20.01 22.59
C ASP A 142 -12.90 -19.84 21.05
N ASP A 143 -13.49 -20.82 20.39
CA ASP A 143 -13.68 -20.83 18.93
C ASP A 143 -14.51 -19.63 18.44
N GLN A 144 -15.49 -19.18 19.23
CA GLN A 144 -16.33 -18.03 18.89
C GLN A 144 -15.56 -16.71 18.97
N GLU A 145 -14.73 -16.53 20.01
CA GLU A 145 -13.89 -15.34 20.17
C GLU A 145 -12.89 -15.21 19.02
N GLU A 146 -12.25 -16.31 18.64
CA GLU A 146 -11.32 -16.32 17.50
C GLU A 146 -12.04 -16.12 16.15
N LEU A 147 -13.29 -16.55 16.02
CA LEU A 147 -14.09 -16.33 14.82
C LEU A 147 -14.42 -14.84 14.63
N GLU A 148 -14.77 -14.14 15.70
CA GLU A 148 -14.99 -12.69 15.69
C GLU A 148 -13.70 -11.92 15.33
N LEU A 149 -12.55 -12.33 15.89
CA LEU A 149 -11.25 -11.74 15.58
C LEU A 149 -10.78 -12.00 14.14
N VAL A 150 -11.14 -13.12 13.55
CA VAL A 150 -10.82 -13.44 12.15
C VAL A 150 -11.72 -12.65 11.19
N LYS A 151 -12.90 -12.26 11.66
CA LYS A 151 -13.88 -11.50 10.90
C LYS A 151 -13.63 -9.99 10.92
N ALA A 152 -13.04 -9.47 12.02
CA ALA A 152 -12.67 -8.07 12.19
C ALA A 152 -11.41 -7.71 11.37
#